data_abf08fc9654e51985a3d636f32d4dfcf
#
_entry.id   abf08fc9654e51985a3d636f32d4dfcf
#
_cell.length_a   1.000
_cell.length_b   1.000
_cell.length_c   1.000
_cell.angle_alpha   90.00
_cell.angle_beta   90.00
_cell.angle_gamma   90.00
#
_symmetry.space_group_name_H-M   'P 1'
#
loop_
_entity.id
_entity.type
_entity.pdbx_description
1 polymer ?
#
loop_
_entity_poly.entity_id
_entity_poly.type
_entity_poly.pdbx_seq_one_letter_code
_entity_poly.pdbx_strand_id
1 'polypeptide(L)'
;MSGIERRPSPSNPKLSEVTIPAGVVLFSEGDRADAMYIVQQGEINIAINQGSHTLATLEKGASFGEQAVVGTKYRMATATANTDAVCLEIPADWLGRQISTAPPLLKTVFSALTLQLLQRNYIASIAHSDAGAGEFVIESGGPAEHAWSNFSRGSTLNSVYCSDGGAIQNQLQSGRALIVSSGKLELRRGSARCALGEGAVLGLAEVLAGVPFDDAVDVLSSVNAWAVDGDAAYALVFKLNKGLYGVVKGFVGRVLGDGKSLGRLAQTPQ
;
A
#
# COMPACT_ATOMS: atom_id res chain seq x y z
N MET A 1 26.06 -0.98 -20.07
CA MET A 1 26.33 -1.20 -18.63
C MET A 1 25.38 -0.26 -17.89
N SER A 2 24.45 -0.78 -17.06
CA SER A 2 23.57 0.06 -16.28
C SER A 2 24.43 0.86 -15.30
N GLY A 3 24.47 2.18 -15.39
CA GLY A 3 25.25 3.07 -14.52
C GLY A 3 24.76 3.09 -13.06
N ILE A 4 24.12 2.01 -12.59
CA ILE A 4 23.59 1.87 -11.23
C ILE A 4 24.73 1.47 -10.30
N GLU A 5 25.02 2.32 -9.30
CA GLU A 5 25.98 2.04 -8.24
C GLU A 5 25.26 1.70 -6.92
N ARG A 6 25.77 0.70 -6.20
CA ARG A 6 25.29 0.29 -4.87
C ARG A 6 26.38 0.45 -3.84
N ARG A 7 26.07 1.11 -2.71
CA ARG A 7 26.99 1.29 -1.56
C ARG A 7 26.25 0.97 -0.26
N PRO A 8 26.91 0.43 0.77
CA PRO A 8 26.29 0.26 2.09
C PRO A 8 25.75 1.62 2.59
N SER A 9 24.52 1.62 3.14
CA SER A 9 23.93 2.83 3.69
C SER A 9 24.68 3.28 4.95
N PRO A 10 25.05 4.57 5.07
CA PRO A 10 25.69 5.10 6.29
C PRO A 10 24.82 4.96 7.53
N SER A 11 23.49 4.98 7.37
CA SER A 11 22.52 4.88 8.47
C SER A 11 22.28 3.44 8.95
N ASN A 12 22.49 2.46 8.08
CA ASN A 12 22.32 1.03 8.39
C ASN A 12 23.11 0.18 7.38
N PRO A 13 24.21 -0.47 7.76
CA PRO A 13 25.03 -1.26 6.84
C PRO A 13 24.35 -2.52 6.27
N LYS A 14 23.16 -2.89 6.77
CA LYS A 14 22.31 -3.95 6.20
C LYS A 14 21.44 -3.46 5.04
N LEU A 15 21.42 -2.18 4.78
CA LEU A 15 20.71 -1.54 3.67
C LEU A 15 21.74 -0.95 2.71
N SER A 16 21.34 -0.72 1.46
CA SER A 16 22.20 -0.14 0.44
C SER A 16 21.65 1.20 -0.05
N GLU A 17 22.53 2.15 -0.33
CA GLU A 17 22.20 3.30 -1.16
C GLU A 17 22.47 2.96 -2.61
N VAL A 18 21.49 3.23 -3.47
CA VAL A 18 21.55 2.95 -4.91
C VAL A 18 21.48 4.28 -5.65
N THR A 19 22.54 4.60 -6.37
CA THR A 19 22.60 5.78 -7.26
C THR A 19 22.20 5.35 -8.67
N ILE A 20 21.25 6.06 -9.26
CA ILE A 20 20.62 5.74 -10.54
C ILE A 20 20.68 7.00 -11.41
N PRO A 21 21.43 7.00 -12.52
CA PRO A 21 21.46 8.14 -13.44
C PRO A 21 20.10 8.37 -14.11
N ALA A 22 19.84 9.60 -14.51
CA ALA A 22 18.63 9.98 -15.26
C ALA A 22 18.44 9.10 -16.50
N GLY A 23 17.20 8.67 -16.76
CA GLY A 23 16.81 7.80 -17.85
C GLY A 23 17.13 6.31 -17.65
N VAL A 24 17.81 5.92 -16.56
CA VAL A 24 18.16 4.52 -16.30
C VAL A 24 16.98 3.81 -15.62
N VAL A 25 16.64 2.62 -16.15
CA VAL A 25 15.65 1.71 -15.56
C VAL A 25 16.27 0.98 -14.39
N LEU A 26 15.69 1.13 -13.20
CA LEU A 26 16.11 0.42 -11.99
C LEU A 26 15.63 -1.03 -12.00
N PHE A 27 14.38 -1.27 -12.40
CA PHE A 27 13.78 -2.58 -12.65
C PHE A 27 12.60 -2.44 -13.61
N SER A 28 12.28 -3.53 -14.31
CA SER A 28 11.18 -3.61 -15.27
C SER A 28 9.99 -4.37 -14.69
N GLU A 29 8.80 -4.07 -15.20
CA GLU A 29 7.59 -4.87 -14.98
C GLU A 29 7.87 -6.34 -15.34
N GLY A 30 7.48 -7.28 -14.45
CA GLY A 30 7.72 -8.71 -14.58
C GLY A 30 9.06 -9.20 -14.01
N ASP A 31 10.01 -8.32 -13.69
CA ASP A 31 11.25 -8.71 -13.03
C ASP A 31 10.99 -9.34 -11.66
N ARG A 32 11.90 -10.23 -11.22
CA ARG A 32 11.83 -10.75 -9.85
C ARG A 32 12.13 -9.63 -8.85
N ALA A 33 11.31 -9.55 -7.81
CA ALA A 33 11.45 -8.53 -6.79
C ALA A 33 12.15 -9.08 -5.54
N ASP A 34 13.27 -8.49 -5.22
CA ASP A 34 14.15 -8.85 -4.10
C ASP A 34 14.34 -7.70 -3.09
N ALA A 35 13.91 -6.50 -3.44
CA ALA A 35 13.99 -5.30 -2.60
C ALA A 35 12.86 -4.32 -2.87
N MET A 36 12.61 -3.43 -1.91
CA MET A 36 11.87 -2.19 -2.08
C MET A 36 12.82 -1.00 -1.94
N TYR A 37 12.35 0.18 -2.30
CA TYR A 37 13.16 1.39 -2.34
C TYR A 37 12.46 2.58 -1.71
N ILE A 38 13.25 3.49 -1.12
CA ILE A 38 12.79 4.81 -0.66
C ILE A 38 13.63 5.87 -1.38
N VAL A 39 12.99 6.80 -2.06
CA VAL A 39 13.67 7.92 -2.74
C VAL A 39 14.28 8.84 -1.69
N GLN A 40 15.59 9.00 -1.72
CA GLN A 40 16.33 9.94 -0.87
C GLN A 40 16.63 11.26 -1.59
N GLN A 41 16.83 11.18 -2.91
CA GLN A 41 17.09 12.34 -3.78
C GLN A 41 16.63 12.02 -5.21
N GLY A 42 16.23 13.05 -5.96
CA GLY A 42 15.77 12.94 -7.34
C GLY A 42 14.34 12.45 -7.44
N GLU A 43 13.98 11.98 -8.64
CA GLU A 43 12.64 11.56 -9.00
C GLU A 43 12.65 10.19 -9.69
N ILE A 44 11.69 9.35 -9.35
CA ILE A 44 11.48 8.03 -9.99
C ILE A 44 10.11 8.01 -10.65
N ASN A 45 10.07 7.72 -11.94
CA ASN A 45 8.85 7.46 -12.69
C ASN A 45 8.44 5.99 -12.56
N ILE A 46 7.19 5.74 -12.20
CA ILE A 46 6.58 4.40 -12.14
C ILE A 46 5.60 4.28 -13.29
N ALA A 47 5.80 3.30 -14.16
CA ALA A 47 4.99 3.09 -15.35
C ALA A 47 4.68 1.61 -15.58
N ILE A 48 3.54 1.33 -16.22
CA ILE A 48 3.10 0.00 -16.66
C ILE A 48 3.09 -0.08 -18.19
N ASN A 49 2.79 -1.27 -18.72
CA ASN A 49 2.75 -1.53 -20.16
C ASN A 49 4.06 -1.13 -20.85
N GLN A 50 5.18 -1.63 -20.34
CA GLN A 50 6.53 -1.35 -20.87
C GLN A 50 6.89 0.14 -20.88
N GLY A 51 6.40 0.90 -19.90
CA GLY A 51 6.69 2.33 -19.77
C GLY A 51 5.74 3.27 -20.51
N SER A 52 4.74 2.75 -21.25
CA SER A 52 3.82 3.57 -22.05
C SER A 52 2.78 4.31 -21.22
N HIS A 53 2.53 3.88 -19.98
CA HIS A 53 1.55 4.51 -19.09
C HIS A 53 2.17 4.82 -17.73
N THR A 54 2.43 6.08 -17.46
CA THR A 54 2.93 6.56 -16.17
C THR A 54 1.83 6.51 -15.12
N LEU A 55 2.08 5.80 -14.02
CA LEU A 55 1.19 5.74 -12.87
C LEU A 55 1.49 6.85 -11.85
N ALA A 56 2.76 7.17 -11.65
CA ALA A 56 3.20 8.17 -10.69
C ALA A 56 4.64 8.62 -10.94
N THR A 57 4.95 9.86 -10.57
CA THR A 57 6.32 10.34 -10.36
C THR A 57 6.55 10.46 -8.85
N LEU A 58 7.59 9.79 -8.36
CA LEU A 58 7.90 9.67 -6.94
C LEU A 58 9.08 10.54 -6.58
N GLU A 59 8.90 11.38 -5.59
CA GLU A 59 9.89 12.31 -5.08
C GLU A 59 10.49 11.84 -3.74
N LYS A 60 11.40 12.63 -3.19
CA LYS A 60 12.06 12.37 -1.91
C LYS A 60 11.08 11.99 -0.80
N GLY A 61 11.35 10.86 -0.15
CA GLY A 61 10.55 10.28 0.94
C GLY A 61 9.49 9.29 0.48
N ALA A 62 9.22 9.20 -0.83
CA ALA A 62 8.31 8.19 -1.37
C ALA A 62 8.97 6.80 -1.38
N SER A 63 8.18 5.75 -1.12
CA SER A 63 8.59 4.35 -1.26
C SER A 63 7.96 3.71 -2.50
N PHE A 64 8.63 2.70 -3.05
CA PHE A 64 8.14 1.94 -4.19
C PHE A 64 8.73 0.52 -4.24
N GLY A 65 8.11 -0.37 -5.01
CA GLY A 65 8.52 -1.77 -5.12
C GLY A 65 8.15 -2.63 -3.92
N GLU A 66 7.40 -2.09 -2.95
CA GLU A 66 6.96 -2.78 -1.73
C GLU A 66 5.97 -3.90 -2.00
N GLN A 67 5.10 -3.76 -3.04
CA GLN A 67 4.13 -4.80 -3.40
C GLN A 67 4.79 -6.13 -3.70
N ALA A 68 5.91 -6.07 -4.38
CA ALA A 68 6.68 -7.24 -4.75
C ALA A 68 7.36 -7.92 -3.55
N VAL A 69 7.58 -7.20 -2.45
CA VAL A 69 8.18 -7.70 -1.21
C VAL A 69 7.14 -8.33 -0.29
N VAL A 70 5.94 -7.74 -0.25
CA VAL A 70 4.87 -8.13 0.70
C VAL A 70 3.84 -9.06 0.05
N GLY A 71 3.68 -9.02 -1.27
CA GLY A 71 2.62 -9.74 -1.99
C GLY A 71 3.08 -10.57 -3.18
N THR A 72 3.77 -9.98 -4.13
CA THR A 72 4.23 -10.68 -5.35
C THR A 72 5.73 -10.91 -5.31
N LYS A 73 6.18 -11.97 -5.97
CA LYS A 73 7.61 -12.16 -6.22
C LYS A 73 8.09 -11.39 -7.46
N TYR A 74 7.22 -10.62 -8.10
CA TYR A 74 7.46 -9.94 -9.36
C TYR A 74 7.08 -8.47 -9.31
N ARG A 75 7.78 -7.64 -10.08
CA ARG A 75 7.51 -6.21 -10.23
C ARG A 75 6.21 -5.99 -11.00
N MET A 76 5.32 -5.19 -10.47
CA MET A 76 4.02 -4.85 -11.08
C MET A 76 4.09 -3.63 -11.99
N ALA A 77 5.26 -2.98 -12.07
CA ALA A 77 5.51 -1.81 -12.89
C ALA A 77 7.02 -1.66 -13.13
N THR A 78 7.37 -0.85 -14.12
CA THR A 78 8.74 -0.42 -14.40
C THR A 78 9.06 0.84 -13.60
N ALA A 79 10.24 0.89 -12.98
CA ALA A 79 10.77 2.06 -12.30
C ALA A 79 11.96 2.64 -13.06
N THR A 80 11.87 3.90 -13.47
CA THR A 80 12.90 4.61 -14.22
C THR A 80 13.26 5.91 -13.49
N ALA A 81 14.55 6.22 -13.38
CA ALA A 81 14.98 7.49 -12.83
C ALA A 81 14.64 8.63 -13.80
N ASN A 82 13.81 9.58 -13.37
CA ASN A 82 13.43 10.75 -14.15
C ASN A 82 14.54 11.81 -14.14
N THR A 83 15.22 11.92 -13.01
CA THR A 83 16.44 12.70 -12.81
C THR A 83 17.52 11.80 -12.20
N ASP A 84 18.75 12.28 -12.03
CA ASP A 84 19.72 11.57 -11.20
C ASP A 84 19.14 11.36 -9.82
N ALA A 85 19.04 10.08 -9.39
CA ALA A 85 18.36 9.71 -8.17
C ALA A 85 19.23 8.89 -7.23
N VAL A 86 18.97 9.04 -5.94
CA VAL A 86 19.52 8.18 -4.88
C VAL A 86 18.35 7.55 -4.12
N CYS A 87 18.36 6.23 -4.04
CA CYS A 87 17.34 5.46 -3.35
C CYS A 87 17.96 4.59 -2.24
N LEU A 88 17.29 4.49 -1.10
CA LEU A 88 17.61 3.50 -0.08
C LEU A 88 16.97 2.17 -0.52
N GLU A 89 17.78 1.15 -0.75
CA GLU A 89 17.37 -0.22 -1.09
C GLU A 89 17.17 -1.02 0.21
N ILE A 90 15.99 -1.60 0.36
CA ILE A 90 15.59 -2.41 1.52
C ILE A 90 15.33 -3.83 1.04
N PRO A 91 16.20 -4.80 1.37
CA PRO A 91 16.03 -6.18 0.93
C PRO A 91 14.72 -6.81 1.45
N ALA A 92 14.05 -7.59 0.61
CA ALA A 92 12.79 -8.25 0.92
C ALA A 92 12.87 -9.16 2.15
N ASP A 93 13.95 -9.92 2.26
CA ASP A 93 14.18 -10.84 3.36
C ASP A 93 14.43 -10.10 4.70
N TRP A 94 15.09 -8.92 4.65
CA TRP A 94 15.25 -8.07 5.83
C TRP A 94 13.90 -7.55 6.30
N LEU A 95 13.08 -7.01 5.38
CA LEU A 95 11.74 -6.51 5.69
C LEU A 95 10.83 -7.63 6.21
N GLY A 96 10.86 -8.80 5.55
CA GLY A 96 10.10 -9.98 5.99
C GLY A 96 10.44 -10.41 7.41
N ARG A 97 11.73 -10.41 7.80
CA ARG A 97 12.15 -10.67 9.17
C ARG A 97 11.60 -9.64 10.16
N GLN A 98 11.65 -8.35 9.80
CA GLN A 98 11.10 -7.30 10.68
C GLN A 98 9.58 -7.48 10.88
N ILE A 99 8.84 -7.77 9.82
CA ILE A 99 7.40 -8.01 9.90
C ILE A 99 7.09 -9.30 10.67
N SER A 100 7.85 -10.38 10.47
CA SER A 100 7.60 -11.67 11.13
C SER A 100 7.69 -11.61 12.67
N THR A 101 8.54 -10.75 13.19
CA THR A 101 8.72 -10.51 14.63
C THR A 101 7.81 -9.41 15.20
N ALA A 102 7.04 -8.73 14.33
CA ALA A 102 6.17 -7.63 14.73
C ALA A 102 4.95 -8.12 15.54
N PRO A 103 4.35 -7.25 16.40
CA PRO A 103 3.09 -7.54 17.06
C PRO A 103 1.98 -7.93 16.05
N PRO A 104 1.01 -8.79 16.42
CA PRO A 104 -0.05 -9.27 15.51
C PRO A 104 -0.80 -8.14 14.81
N LEU A 105 -1.20 -7.08 15.54
CA LEU A 105 -1.89 -5.94 14.93
C LEU A 105 -1.03 -5.21 13.89
N LEU A 106 0.28 -5.12 14.09
CA LEU A 106 1.17 -4.49 13.10
C LEU A 106 1.31 -5.35 11.84
N LYS A 107 1.35 -6.69 11.97
CA LYS A 107 1.29 -7.60 10.81
C LYS A 107 0.01 -7.39 10.02
N THR A 108 -1.13 -7.28 10.73
CA THR A 108 -2.43 -6.96 10.14
C THR A 108 -2.39 -5.63 9.39
N VAL A 109 -1.80 -4.58 9.97
CA VAL A 109 -1.66 -3.26 9.31
C VAL A 109 -0.87 -3.37 8.02
N PHE A 110 0.27 -4.08 8.00
CA PHE A 110 1.05 -4.27 6.77
C PHE A 110 0.28 -5.04 5.69
N SER A 111 -0.36 -6.17 6.07
CA SER A 111 -1.15 -6.97 5.12
C SER A 111 -2.35 -6.19 4.58
N ALA A 112 -3.07 -5.49 5.43
CA ALA A 112 -4.23 -4.70 5.04
C ALA A 112 -3.85 -3.47 4.19
N LEU A 113 -2.75 -2.77 4.48
CA LEU A 113 -2.24 -1.70 3.62
C LEU A 113 -1.86 -2.23 2.23
N THR A 114 -1.28 -3.43 2.16
CA THR A 114 -0.98 -4.06 0.86
C THR A 114 -2.26 -4.32 0.08
N LEU A 115 -3.28 -4.91 0.71
CA LEU A 115 -4.58 -5.14 0.08
C LEU A 115 -5.24 -3.83 -0.36
N GLN A 116 -5.26 -2.81 0.49
CA GLN A 116 -5.83 -1.51 0.16
C GLN A 116 -5.12 -0.84 -1.01
N LEU A 117 -3.79 -0.98 -1.10
CA LEU A 117 -3.03 -0.44 -2.23
C LEU A 117 -3.31 -1.18 -3.54
N LEU A 118 -3.40 -2.53 -3.51
CA LEU A 118 -3.78 -3.32 -4.68
C LEU A 118 -5.19 -2.97 -5.16
N GLN A 119 -6.14 -2.88 -4.23
CA GLN A 119 -7.49 -2.43 -4.48
C GLN A 119 -7.52 -1.02 -5.09
N ARG A 120 -6.73 -0.08 -4.56
CA ARG A 120 -6.61 1.29 -5.07
C ARG A 120 -6.09 1.34 -6.50
N ASN A 121 -5.05 0.56 -6.80
CA ASN A 121 -4.48 0.48 -8.15
C ASN A 121 -5.50 -0.10 -9.15
N TYR A 122 -6.25 -1.13 -8.75
CA TYR A 122 -7.32 -1.69 -9.57
C TYR A 122 -8.42 -0.66 -9.84
N ILE A 123 -8.89 0.06 -8.82
CA ILE A 123 -9.90 1.13 -8.98
C ILE A 123 -9.39 2.22 -9.93
N ALA A 124 -8.13 2.61 -9.82
CA ALA A 124 -7.53 3.57 -10.74
C ALA A 124 -7.50 3.04 -12.19
N SER A 125 -7.22 1.76 -12.40
CA SER A 125 -7.20 1.17 -13.75
C SER A 125 -8.58 1.17 -14.41
N ILE A 126 -9.64 0.84 -13.67
CA ILE A 126 -11.01 0.85 -14.21
C ILE A 126 -11.54 2.28 -14.43
N ALA A 127 -11.08 3.27 -13.67
CA ALA A 127 -11.44 4.66 -13.88
C ALA A 127 -10.99 5.22 -15.25
N HIS A 128 -9.94 4.61 -15.82
CA HIS A 128 -9.41 4.97 -17.15
C HIS A 128 -9.89 4.02 -18.26
N SER A 129 -10.75 3.06 -17.94
CA SER A 129 -11.35 2.15 -18.91
C SER A 129 -12.71 2.67 -19.37
N ASP A 130 -13.13 2.31 -20.58
CA ASP A 130 -14.45 2.67 -21.12
C ASP A 130 -15.60 2.10 -20.26
N ALA A 131 -15.37 1.05 -19.52
CA ALA A 131 -16.38 0.42 -18.68
C ALA A 131 -16.70 1.22 -17.41
N GLY A 132 -15.72 1.95 -16.83
CA GLY A 132 -15.86 2.71 -15.58
C GLY A 132 -16.28 1.89 -14.36
N ALA A 133 -16.40 0.55 -14.53
CA ALA A 133 -16.85 -0.39 -13.50
C ALA A 133 -16.05 -1.68 -13.53
N GLY A 134 -15.92 -2.34 -12.36
CA GLY A 134 -15.21 -3.61 -12.22
C GLY A 134 -15.42 -4.26 -10.86
N GLU A 135 -14.80 -5.40 -10.65
CA GLU A 135 -14.82 -6.13 -9.39
C GLU A 135 -13.39 -6.48 -8.98
N PHE A 136 -12.98 -6.04 -7.78
CA PHE A 136 -11.71 -6.45 -7.19
C PHE A 136 -11.91 -7.78 -6.48
N VAL A 137 -11.20 -8.81 -6.96
CA VAL A 137 -11.24 -10.17 -6.44
C VAL A 137 -9.83 -10.58 -6.01
N ILE A 138 -9.74 -11.29 -4.89
CA ILE A 138 -8.49 -11.93 -4.46
C ILE A 138 -8.31 -13.22 -5.28
N GLU A 139 -7.49 -13.11 -6.34
CA GLU A 139 -7.20 -14.24 -7.21
C GLU A 139 -6.22 -15.21 -6.56
N SER A 140 -6.45 -16.52 -6.78
CA SER A 140 -5.55 -17.57 -6.29
C SER A 140 -4.17 -17.48 -6.96
N GLY A 141 -3.10 -17.56 -6.15
CA GLY A 141 -1.73 -17.35 -6.60
C GLY A 141 -1.32 -15.89 -6.79
N GLY A 142 -2.28 -14.97 -6.65
CA GLY A 142 -2.04 -13.54 -6.81
C GLY A 142 -1.47 -12.84 -5.57
N PRO A 143 -1.02 -11.58 -5.73
CA PRO A 143 -0.43 -10.80 -4.63
C PRO A 143 -1.43 -10.55 -3.48
N ALA A 144 -2.70 -10.39 -3.80
CA ALA A 144 -3.74 -10.15 -2.81
C ALA A 144 -3.98 -11.39 -1.94
N GLU A 145 -3.91 -12.62 -2.51
CA GLU A 145 -4.05 -13.86 -1.75
C GLU A 145 -2.97 -14.01 -0.68
N HIS A 146 -1.72 -13.69 -1.02
CA HIS A 146 -0.63 -13.77 -0.05
C HIS A 146 -0.84 -12.82 1.14
N ALA A 147 -1.21 -11.56 0.87
CA ALA A 147 -1.51 -10.59 1.92
C ALA A 147 -2.73 -11.04 2.75
N TRP A 148 -3.78 -11.55 2.11
CA TRP A 148 -4.98 -12.06 2.76
C TRP A 148 -4.72 -13.32 3.62
N SER A 149 -3.94 -14.27 3.12
CA SER A 149 -3.56 -15.47 3.88
C SER A 149 -2.77 -15.15 5.14
N ASN A 150 -1.88 -14.15 5.08
CA ASN A 150 -1.14 -13.68 6.24
C ASN A 150 -2.03 -12.97 7.26
N PHE A 151 -3.08 -12.29 6.80
CA PHE A 151 -4.06 -11.63 7.65
C PHE A 151 -4.94 -12.62 8.40
N SER A 152 -5.55 -13.60 7.71
CA SER A 152 -6.56 -14.51 8.27
C SER A 152 -6.04 -15.44 9.39
N ARG A 153 -4.73 -15.59 9.51
CA ARG A 153 -4.10 -16.57 10.43
C ARG A 153 -3.88 -16.10 11.87
N GLY A 154 -4.30 -14.90 12.27
CA GLY A 154 -3.96 -14.47 13.64
C GLY A 154 -4.56 -13.16 14.12
N SER A 155 -5.67 -12.66 13.58
CA SER A 155 -6.24 -11.41 14.04
C SER A 155 -7.18 -11.59 15.24
N THR A 156 -6.90 -10.84 16.32
CA THR A 156 -7.79 -10.65 17.46
C THR A 156 -8.70 -9.43 17.27
N LEU A 157 -9.09 -9.15 16.01
CA LEU A 157 -9.90 -8.00 15.67
C LEU A 157 -11.37 -8.22 16.00
N ASN A 158 -12.06 -7.15 16.40
CA ASN A 158 -13.49 -7.19 16.65
C ASN A 158 -14.27 -7.34 15.35
N SER A 159 -15.20 -8.29 15.31
CA SER A 159 -16.14 -8.43 14.20
C SER A 159 -17.24 -7.38 14.29
N VAL A 160 -17.57 -6.77 13.17
CA VAL A 160 -18.70 -5.83 13.03
C VAL A 160 -19.59 -6.27 11.87
N TYR A 161 -20.90 -6.05 12.04
CA TYR A 161 -21.90 -6.31 11.01
C TYR A 161 -22.41 -4.98 10.47
N CYS A 162 -22.46 -4.85 9.15
CA CYS A 162 -22.95 -3.68 8.45
C CYS A 162 -24.06 -4.08 7.47
N SER A 163 -25.30 -3.62 7.76
CA SER A 163 -26.47 -3.88 6.95
C SER A 163 -26.56 -2.98 5.71
N ASP A 164 -25.97 -1.80 5.77
CA ASP A 164 -26.09 -0.75 4.77
C ASP A 164 -24.82 0.15 4.76
N GLY A 165 -24.75 1.02 3.76
CA GLY A 165 -23.64 1.95 3.59
C GLY A 165 -23.48 2.95 4.74
N GLY A 166 -24.58 3.34 5.40
CA GLY A 166 -24.55 4.22 6.57
C GLY A 166 -23.85 3.56 7.76
N ALA A 167 -24.10 2.27 7.99
CA ALA A 167 -23.43 1.49 9.02
C ALA A 167 -21.89 1.44 8.77
N ILE A 168 -21.46 1.25 7.51
CA ILE A 168 -20.04 1.31 7.13
C ILE A 168 -19.47 2.70 7.38
N GLN A 169 -20.13 3.76 6.91
CA GLN A 169 -19.68 5.14 7.09
C GLN A 169 -19.54 5.50 8.57
N ASN A 170 -20.47 5.09 9.43
CA ASN A 170 -20.40 5.31 10.87
C ASN A 170 -19.15 4.66 11.50
N GLN A 171 -18.79 3.45 11.07
CA GLN A 171 -17.55 2.81 11.53
C GLN A 171 -16.31 3.62 11.11
N LEU A 172 -16.24 4.01 9.83
CA LEU A 172 -15.11 4.78 9.30
C LEU A 172 -14.98 6.16 9.95
N GLN A 173 -16.10 6.86 10.17
CA GLN A 173 -16.12 8.16 10.85
C GLN A 173 -15.77 8.06 12.34
N SER A 174 -15.97 6.90 12.97
CA SER A 174 -15.54 6.65 14.35
C SER A 174 -14.03 6.37 14.50
N GLY A 175 -13.24 6.58 13.45
CA GLY A 175 -11.79 6.35 13.46
C GLY A 175 -11.39 4.89 13.31
N ARG A 176 -12.26 4.05 12.78
CA ARG A 176 -12.00 2.64 12.51
C ARG A 176 -11.78 2.40 11.02
N ALA A 177 -10.88 1.47 10.69
CA ALA A 177 -10.82 0.88 9.37
C ALA A 177 -11.54 -0.46 9.37
N LEU A 178 -12.05 -0.88 8.20
CA LEU A 178 -12.76 -2.14 8.04
C LEU A 178 -12.04 -3.05 7.06
N ILE A 179 -12.01 -4.35 7.38
CA ILE A 179 -11.52 -5.41 6.51
C ILE A 179 -12.66 -6.40 6.31
N VAL A 180 -13.18 -6.49 5.12
CA VAL A 180 -14.35 -7.31 4.79
C VAL A 180 -14.01 -8.79 4.94
N SER A 181 -14.78 -9.51 5.75
CA SER A 181 -14.64 -10.95 5.94
C SER A 181 -15.70 -11.75 5.16
N SER A 182 -16.84 -11.15 4.88
CA SER A 182 -17.87 -11.72 3.99
C SER A 182 -18.86 -10.66 3.55
N GLY A 183 -19.62 -10.96 2.51
CA GLY A 183 -20.56 -10.02 1.91
C GLY A 183 -19.96 -9.25 0.75
N LYS A 184 -20.72 -8.30 0.20
CA LYS A 184 -20.34 -7.54 -0.98
C LYS A 184 -20.80 -6.10 -0.89
N LEU A 185 -19.94 -5.18 -1.28
CA LEU A 185 -20.23 -3.76 -1.34
C LEU A 185 -19.75 -3.17 -2.68
N GLU A 186 -20.23 -2.00 -3.02
CA GLU A 186 -19.73 -1.19 -4.14
C GLU A 186 -19.06 0.07 -3.58
N LEU A 187 -17.82 0.31 -3.97
CA LEU A 187 -17.12 1.54 -3.68
C LEU A 187 -17.17 2.43 -4.93
N ARG A 188 -17.54 3.70 -4.73
CA ARG A 188 -17.57 4.72 -5.78
C ARG A 188 -16.54 5.79 -5.50
N ARG A 189 -15.66 6.02 -6.48
CA ARG A 189 -14.62 7.03 -6.45
C ARG A 189 -14.55 7.75 -7.79
N GLY A 190 -14.99 9.01 -7.81
CA GLY A 190 -15.16 9.75 -9.08
C GLY A 190 -16.11 9.02 -10.01
N SER A 191 -15.67 8.69 -11.23
CA SER A 191 -16.44 7.91 -12.21
C SER A 191 -16.35 6.40 -12.02
N ALA A 192 -15.37 5.90 -11.24
CA ALA A 192 -15.16 4.47 -11.05
C ALA A 192 -16.16 3.88 -10.06
N ARG A 193 -16.68 2.69 -10.41
CA ARG A 193 -17.49 1.84 -9.55
C ARG A 193 -16.80 0.49 -9.42
N CYS A 194 -16.51 0.09 -8.20
CA CYS A 194 -15.79 -1.15 -7.93
C CYS A 194 -16.56 -2.00 -6.92
N ALA A 195 -17.00 -3.18 -7.36
CA ALA A 195 -17.52 -4.18 -6.45
C ALA A 195 -16.36 -4.77 -5.63
N LEU A 196 -16.56 -4.87 -4.32
CA LEU A 196 -15.58 -5.33 -3.35
C LEU A 196 -16.21 -6.41 -2.48
N GLY A 197 -15.47 -7.49 -2.26
CA GLY A 197 -15.88 -8.61 -1.43
C GLY A 197 -14.89 -8.90 -0.31
N GLU A 198 -14.75 -10.17 0.04
CA GLU A 198 -13.81 -10.66 1.05
C GLU A 198 -12.39 -10.15 0.80
N GLY A 199 -11.71 -9.69 1.86
CA GLY A 199 -10.38 -9.12 1.81
C GLY A 199 -10.32 -7.64 1.40
N ALA A 200 -11.44 -7.02 1.05
CA ALA A 200 -11.47 -5.58 0.81
C ALA A 200 -11.16 -4.79 2.07
N VAL A 201 -10.39 -3.71 1.92
CA VAL A 201 -9.97 -2.84 3.03
C VAL A 201 -10.51 -1.44 2.81
N LEU A 202 -11.20 -0.90 3.80
CA LEU A 202 -11.77 0.44 3.78
C LEU A 202 -11.17 1.30 4.90
N GLY A 203 -10.64 2.46 4.56
CA GLY A 203 -10.29 3.51 5.50
C GLY A 203 -8.99 3.32 6.29
N LEU A 204 -8.16 2.28 6.03
CA LEU A 204 -6.97 2.05 6.86
C LEU A 204 -5.89 3.13 6.66
N ALA A 205 -5.60 3.49 5.42
CA ALA A 205 -4.65 4.57 5.14
C ALA A 205 -5.16 5.91 5.70
N GLU A 206 -6.46 6.16 5.57
CA GLU A 206 -7.14 7.36 6.04
C GLU A 206 -7.05 7.48 7.57
N VAL A 207 -7.39 6.43 8.32
CA VAL A 207 -7.31 6.49 9.80
C VAL A 207 -5.87 6.57 10.29
N LEU A 208 -4.91 5.95 9.62
CA LEU A 208 -3.49 6.09 9.94
C LEU A 208 -2.98 7.51 9.69
N ALA A 209 -3.43 8.16 8.63
CA ALA A 209 -3.10 9.55 8.35
C ALA A 209 -3.90 10.54 9.20
N GLY A 210 -5.04 10.12 9.76
CA GLY A 210 -5.97 11.00 10.47
C GLY A 210 -6.72 11.94 9.51
N VAL A 211 -7.04 11.45 8.30
CA VAL A 211 -7.81 12.18 7.29
C VAL A 211 -9.16 11.48 7.05
N PRO A 212 -10.19 12.19 6.57
CA PRO A 212 -11.49 11.60 6.29
C PRO A 212 -11.44 10.52 5.20
N PHE A 213 -12.35 9.55 5.29
CA PHE A 213 -12.67 8.63 4.21
C PHE A 213 -13.81 9.25 3.38
N ASP A 214 -13.51 9.62 2.14
CA ASP A 214 -14.41 10.42 1.29
C ASP A 214 -15.13 9.62 0.21
N ASP A 215 -14.80 8.32 0.03
CA ASP A 215 -15.44 7.50 -0.98
C ASP A 215 -16.86 7.12 -0.55
N ALA A 216 -17.79 7.06 -1.52
CA ALA A 216 -19.12 6.55 -1.26
C ALA A 216 -19.15 5.03 -1.29
N VAL A 217 -19.88 4.41 -0.35
CA VAL A 217 -19.99 2.96 -0.24
C VAL A 217 -21.46 2.57 -0.18
N ASP A 218 -21.86 1.66 -1.07
CA ASP A 218 -23.17 1.01 -1.06
C ASP A 218 -23.01 -0.47 -0.72
N VAL A 219 -23.90 -1.03 0.10
CA VAL A 219 -23.90 -2.45 0.45
C VAL A 219 -24.77 -3.20 -0.56
N LEU A 220 -24.15 -4.15 -1.27
CA LEU A 220 -24.82 -5.03 -2.24
C LEU A 220 -25.38 -6.29 -1.58
N SER A 221 -24.71 -6.79 -0.53
CA SER A 221 -25.21 -7.83 0.38
C SER A 221 -24.63 -7.56 1.76
N SER A 222 -25.32 -8.00 2.82
CA SER A 222 -24.87 -7.78 4.20
C SER A 222 -23.40 -8.10 4.40
N VAL A 223 -22.67 -7.18 5.00
CA VAL A 223 -21.21 -7.24 5.16
C VAL A 223 -20.86 -7.57 6.60
N ASN A 224 -20.04 -8.60 6.80
CA ASN A 224 -19.25 -8.78 8.01
C ASN A 224 -17.84 -8.27 7.77
N ALA A 225 -17.28 -7.59 8.72
CA ALA A 225 -15.93 -7.06 8.64
C ALA A 225 -15.21 -7.15 9.99
N TRP A 226 -13.88 -7.12 9.95
CA TRP A 226 -13.07 -6.88 11.14
C TRP A 226 -12.75 -5.40 11.22
N ALA A 227 -12.97 -4.84 12.41
CA ALA A 227 -12.68 -3.44 12.69
C ALA A 227 -11.25 -3.30 13.24
N VAL A 228 -10.49 -2.42 12.63
CA VAL A 228 -9.15 -1.98 13.09
C VAL A 228 -9.31 -0.62 13.75
N ASP A 229 -8.96 -0.53 15.03
CA ASP A 229 -8.89 0.75 15.73
C ASP A 229 -7.72 1.58 15.18
N GLY A 230 -8.04 2.76 14.63
CA GLY A 230 -7.08 3.62 13.95
C GLY A 230 -6.03 4.22 14.88
N ASP A 231 -6.39 4.53 16.13
CA ASP A 231 -5.47 5.12 17.10
C ASP A 231 -4.52 4.07 17.66
N ALA A 232 -5.02 2.86 17.94
CA ALA A 232 -4.19 1.73 18.33
C ALA A 232 -3.20 1.34 17.22
N ALA A 233 -3.66 1.30 15.96
CA ALA A 233 -2.81 1.02 14.81
C ALA A 233 -1.75 2.13 14.62
N TYR A 234 -2.13 3.39 14.69
CA TYR A 234 -1.21 4.53 14.59
C TYR A 234 -0.16 4.51 15.71
N ALA A 235 -0.55 4.24 16.96
CA ALA A 235 0.37 4.19 18.09
C ALA A 235 1.46 3.11 17.91
N LEU A 236 1.12 1.98 17.29
CA LEU A 236 2.11 0.95 16.95
C LEU A 236 3.01 1.38 15.78
N VAL A 237 2.43 1.97 14.74
CA VAL A 237 3.19 2.49 13.59
C VAL A 237 4.16 3.57 14.02
N PHE A 238 3.76 4.48 14.91
CA PHE A 238 4.61 5.57 15.40
C PHE A 238 5.81 5.09 16.23
N LYS A 239 5.75 3.89 16.80
CA LYS A 239 6.86 3.26 17.55
C LYS A 239 7.84 2.49 16.65
N LEU A 240 7.60 2.41 15.36
CA LEU A 240 8.50 1.75 14.41
C LEU A 240 9.83 2.50 14.30
N ASN A 241 10.89 1.76 13.98
CA ASN A 241 12.13 2.41 13.55
C ASN A 241 11.90 3.23 12.27
N LYS A 242 12.76 4.24 12.04
CA LYS A 242 12.60 5.20 10.92
C LYS A 242 12.43 4.53 9.55
N GLY A 243 13.08 3.39 9.32
CA GLY A 243 12.97 2.65 8.06
C GLY A 243 11.57 2.06 7.84
N LEU A 244 11.07 1.28 8.81
CA LEU A 244 9.72 0.68 8.74
C LEU A 244 8.62 1.74 8.79
N TYR A 245 8.79 2.82 9.55
CA TYR A 245 7.88 3.95 9.54
C TYR A 245 7.79 4.58 8.14
N GLY A 246 8.95 4.79 7.48
CA GLY A 246 9.01 5.26 6.10
C GLY A 246 8.26 4.36 5.12
N VAL A 247 8.37 3.04 5.30
CA VAL A 247 7.61 2.04 4.52
C VAL A 247 6.11 2.25 4.69
N VAL A 248 5.60 2.29 5.92
CA VAL A 248 4.16 2.50 6.19
C VAL A 248 3.70 3.85 5.62
N LYS A 249 4.48 4.91 5.84
CA LYS A 249 4.20 6.25 5.31
C LYS A 249 4.09 6.23 3.77
N GLY A 250 4.98 5.50 3.09
CA GLY A 250 4.94 5.33 1.64
C GLY A 250 3.69 4.59 1.16
N PHE A 251 3.30 3.48 1.82
CA PHE A 251 2.04 2.78 1.53
C PHE A 251 0.83 3.72 1.66
N VAL A 252 0.73 4.41 2.80
CA VAL A 252 -0.37 5.33 3.07
C VAL A 252 -0.43 6.45 2.02
N GLY A 253 0.71 7.06 1.69
CA GLY A 253 0.77 8.12 0.67
C GLY A 253 0.25 7.65 -0.68
N ARG A 254 0.63 6.46 -1.11
CA ARG A 254 0.16 5.88 -2.39
C ARG A 254 -1.32 5.50 -2.37
N VAL A 255 -1.84 4.99 -1.25
CA VAL A 255 -3.28 4.71 -1.11
C VAL A 255 -4.09 6.00 -1.16
N LEU A 256 -3.66 7.04 -0.46
CA LEU A 256 -4.35 8.34 -0.45
C LEU A 256 -4.26 9.04 -1.81
N GLY A 257 -3.16 8.87 -2.55
CA GLY A 257 -2.92 9.47 -3.85
C GLY A 257 -2.40 10.91 -3.78
N ASP A 258 -2.08 11.47 -4.94
CA ASP A 258 -1.47 12.78 -5.09
C ASP A 258 -2.38 13.89 -4.51
N GLY A 259 -1.74 14.86 -3.84
CA GLY A 259 -2.42 16.03 -3.27
C GLY A 259 -3.12 15.81 -1.93
N LYS A 260 -3.22 14.58 -1.42
CA LYS A 260 -3.74 14.34 -0.07
C LYS A 260 -2.63 14.41 0.98
N SER A 261 -2.93 15.10 2.08
CA SER A 261 -2.01 15.23 3.21
C SER A 261 -1.80 13.88 3.89
N LEU A 262 -0.55 13.59 4.25
CA LEU A 262 -0.22 12.47 5.14
C LEU A 262 -0.65 12.70 6.59
N GLY A 263 -1.27 13.85 6.88
CA GLY A 263 -1.84 14.17 8.18
C GLY A 263 -0.84 13.93 9.32
N ARG A 264 -1.24 13.16 10.33
CA ARG A 264 -0.39 12.84 11.49
C ARG A 264 0.86 12.01 11.15
N LEU A 265 0.88 11.30 10.01
CA LEU A 265 2.08 10.61 9.53
C LEU A 265 3.14 11.53 8.92
N ALA A 266 2.85 12.81 8.72
CA ALA A 266 3.87 13.79 8.31
C ALA A 266 4.93 14.00 9.41
N GLN A 267 4.59 13.79 10.67
CA GLN A 267 5.52 13.82 11.80
C GLN A 267 6.47 12.61 11.72
N THR A 268 7.73 12.82 12.06
CA THR A 268 8.71 11.71 12.10
C THR A 268 8.86 11.23 13.54
N PRO A 269 8.87 9.92 13.80
CA PRO A 269 9.24 9.38 15.12
C PRO A 269 10.64 9.86 15.52
N GLN A 270 10.83 10.14 16.81
CA GLN A 270 12.11 10.55 17.38
C GLN A 270 13.19 9.45 17.29
#